data_f3e21482f9825c6281817b46cf7344d7
#
_entry.id   f3e21482f9825c6281817b46cf7344d7
#
_cell.length_a   1.000
_cell.length_b   1.000
_cell.length_c   1.000
_cell.angle_alpha   90.00
_cell.angle_beta   90.00
_cell.angle_gamma   90.00
#
_symmetry.space_group_name_H-M   'P 1'
#
loop_
_entity.id
_entity.type
_entity.pdbx_description
1 polymer ?
#
loop_
_entity_poly.entity_id
_entity_poly.type
_entity_poly.pdbx_seq_one_letter_code
_entity_poly.pdbx_strand_id
1 'polypeptide(L)'
;MDVFEAVESRRSVRAFLDKPVEEAKLRRVLDAARYAPSGCNYQPWEATVLTGQPLEELRKKLRAADMVKPEYDWDRPSQEPEYKQRLVDLSMEMFKALGITREDKAGRASIVEANRESFAAPVLLLCHFPRFMKEAQWSDTGMWLQTIMLLLRGEGLDSCPQEYMAYFADPIMEHIGKDRADHMFFCGLAIGYRDPDAPVNNFDRGRVPLEEHVTLRGWSE
;
A
#
# COMPACT_ATOMS: atom_id res chain seq x y z
N MET A 1 19.55 8.95 -5.63
CA MET A 1 18.59 9.24 -4.53
C MET A 1 19.19 8.70 -3.25
N ASP A 2 19.36 9.53 -2.27
CA ASP A 2 19.76 9.07 -0.94
C ASP A 2 18.56 8.55 -0.12
N VAL A 3 18.82 8.03 1.08
CA VAL A 3 17.78 7.44 1.92
C VAL A 3 16.78 8.47 2.43
N PHE A 4 17.23 9.67 2.82
CA PHE A 4 16.35 10.74 3.29
C PHE A 4 15.43 11.19 2.16
N GLU A 5 15.98 11.45 0.98
CA GLU A 5 15.21 11.81 -0.20
C GLU A 5 14.17 10.73 -0.56
N ALA A 6 14.53 9.44 -0.46
CA ALA A 6 13.61 8.34 -0.71
C ALA A 6 12.44 8.34 0.30
N VAL A 7 12.72 8.53 1.59
CA VAL A 7 11.72 8.56 2.66
C VAL A 7 10.77 9.76 2.49
N GLU A 8 11.31 10.96 2.25
CA GLU A 8 10.54 12.20 2.14
C GLU A 8 9.70 12.26 0.87
N SER A 9 10.25 11.79 -0.26
CA SER A 9 9.56 11.81 -1.56
C SER A 9 8.57 10.65 -1.76
N ARG A 10 8.71 9.53 -1.02
CA ARG A 10 7.77 8.42 -1.09
C ARG A 10 6.37 8.86 -0.67
N ARG A 11 5.38 8.50 -1.46
CA ARG A 11 3.96 8.70 -1.16
C ARG A 11 3.12 7.56 -1.73
N SER A 12 1.88 7.42 -1.26
CA SER A 12 0.90 6.51 -1.88
C SER A 12 0.43 7.14 -3.19
N VAL A 13 0.94 6.63 -4.30
CA VAL A 13 0.62 7.08 -5.66
C VAL A 13 -0.65 6.40 -6.13
N ARG A 14 -1.62 7.18 -6.59
CA ARG A 14 -2.96 6.72 -6.98
C ARG A 14 -3.33 7.02 -8.43
N ALA A 15 -2.36 7.43 -9.22
CA ALA A 15 -2.45 7.53 -10.67
C ALA A 15 -1.09 7.19 -11.26
N PHE A 16 -1.07 6.24 -12.18
CA PHE A 16 0.14 5.74 -12.81
C PHE A 16 0.07 5.99 -14.32
N LEU A 17 1.24 6.17 -14.92
CA LEU A 17 1.38 6.20 -16.37
C LEU A 17 1.12 4.80 -16.95
N ASP A 18 0.52 4.75 -18.13
CA ASP A 18 0.44 3.52 -18.94
C ASP A 18 1.81 3.20 -19.54
N LYS A 19 2.71 2.76 -18.65
CA LYS A 19 4.09 2.43 -18.98
C LYS A 19 4.48 1.13 -18.27
N PRO A 20 4.92 0.11 -19.02
CA PRO A 20 5.32 -1.15 -18.42
C PRO A 20 6.52 -0.97 -17.48
N VAL A 21 6.50 -1.73 -16.38
CA VAL A 21 7.64 -1.84 -15.46
C VAL A 21 8.57 -2.94 -15.96
N GLU A 22 9.84 -2.62 -16.06
CA GLU A 22 10.86 -3.59 -16.45
C GLU A 22 11.04 -4.65 -15.36
N GLU A 23 10.90 -5.93 -15.73
CA GLU A 23 11.05 -7.05 -14.78
C GLU A 23 12.41 -7.01 -14.07
N ALA A 24 13.48 -6.65 -14.78
CA ALA A 24 14.82 -6.57 -14.20
C ALA A 24 14.93 -5.54 -13.06
N LYS A 25 14.23 -4.39 -13.17
CA LYS A 25 14.15 -3.38 -12.10
C LYS A 25 13.42 -3.93 -10.88
N LEU A 26 12.26 -4.55 -11.11
CA LEU A 26 11.47 -5.11 -10.03
C LEU A 26 12.21 -6.24 -9.31
N ARG A 27 12.88 -7.13 -10.05
CA ARG A 27 13.71 -8.18 -9.47
C ARG A 27 14.84 -7.64 -8.60
N ARG A 28 15.54 -6.58 -9.04
CA ARG A 28 16.57 -5.93 -8.22
C ARG A 28 16.01 -5.38 -6.91
N VAL A 29 14.85 -4.72 -6.98
CA VAL A 29 14.15 -4.20 -5.80
C VAL A 29 13.79 -5.32 -4.84
N LEU A 30 13.15 -6.39 -5.32
CA LEU A 30 12.70 -7.50 -4.49
C LEU A 30 13.88 -8.29 -3.90
N ASP A 31 14.96 -8.48 -4.67
CA ASP A 31 16.18 -9.14 -4.17
C ASP A 31 16.86 -8.32 -3.08
N ALA A 32 16.97 -7.01 -3.25
CA ALA A 32 17.50 -6.13 -2.21
C ALA A 32 16.57 -6.05 -0.98
N ALA A 33 15.26 -6.06 -1.18
CA ALA A 33 14.30 -5.97 -0.07
C ALA A 33 14.34 -7.18 0.87
N ARG A 34 14.84 -8.34 0.46
CA ARG A 34 15.02 -9.52 1.34
C ARG A 34 15.98 -9.28 2.50
N TYR A 35 16.77 -8.20 2.47
CA TYR A 35 17.62 -7.76 3.59
C TYR A 35 16.85 -6.94 4.65
N ALA A 36 15.54 -6.77 4.53
CA ALA A 36 14.73 -6.21 5.60
C ALA A 36 14.89 -7.04 6.88
N PRO A 37 14.97 -6.39 8.06
CA PRO A 37 15.11 -7.12 9.32
C PRO A 37 13.82 -7.88 9.65
N SER A 38 13.99 -8.99 10.40
CA SER A 38 12.88 -9.71 11.02
C SER A 38 13.31 -10.34 12.35
N GLY A 39 12.39 -10.48 13.28
CA GLY A 39 12.65 -11.15 14.55
C GLY A 39 13.20 -12.55 14.32
N CYS A 40 14.30 -12.89 14.98
CA CYS A 40 15.00 -14.17 14.83
C CYS A 40 15.30 -14.58 13.37
N ASN A 41 15.32 -13.61 12.46
CA ASN A 41 15.50 -13.83 11.02
C ASN A 41 14.43 -14.76 10.38
N TYR A 42 13.20 -14.69 10.86
CA TYR A 42 12.11 -15.55 10.38
C TYR A 42 11.66 -15.25 8.94
N GLN A 43 11.84 -14.01 8.46
CA GLN A 43 11.50 -13.60 7.09
C GLN A 43 10.08 -14.06 6.68
N PRO A 44 9.04 -13.61 7.41
CA PRO A 44 7.69 -14.19 7.34
C PRO A 44 6.93 -13.83 6.06
N TRP A 45 7.41 -12.83 5.33
CA TRP A 45 6.74 -12.26 4.16
C TRP A 45 6.78 -13.20 2.96
N GLU A 46 5.65 -13.31 2.30
CA GLU A 46 5.50 -13.93 0.99
C GLU A 46 4.76 -12.95 0.08
N ALA A 47 5.00 -13.04 -1.21
CA ALA A 47 4.24 -12.25 -2.19
C ALA A 47 4.08 -12.99 -3.52
N THR A 48 2.96 -12.69 -4.17
CA THR A 48 2.75 -13.00 -5.59
C THR A 48 2.69 -11.67 -6.34
N VAL A 49 3.47 -11.55 -7.42
CA VAL A 49 3.49 -10.35 -8.25
C VAL A 49 2.79 -10.64 -9.57
N LEU A 50 1.82 -9.79 -9.90
CA LEU A 50 1.02 -9.89 -11.12
C LEU A 50 1.26 -8.69 -12.03
N THR A 51 1.29 -8.95 -13.34
CA THR A 51 1.31 -7.95 -14.42
C THR A 51 0.61 -8.53 -15.65
N GLY A 52 0.23 -7.68 -16.62
CA GLY A 52 -0.37 -8.12 -17.87
C GLY A 52 -1.67 -8.91 -17.67
N GLN A 53 -1.83 -10.00 -18.44
CA GLN A 53 -3.08 -10.78 -18.43
C GLN A 53 -3.48 -11.32 -17.05
N PRO A 54 -2.62 -11.92 -16.23
CA PRO A 54 -2.99 -12.38 -14.88
C PRO A 54 -3.53 -11.25 -13.98
N LEU A 55 -2.98 -10.04 -14.10
CA LEU A 55 -3.48 -8.88 -13.34
C LEU A 55 -4.87 -8.45 -13.83
N GLU A 56 -5.10 -8.41 -15.13
CA GLU A 56 -6.41 -8.07 -15.69
C GLU A 56 -7.49 -9.11 -15.36
N GLU A 57 -7.14 -10.39 -15.33
CA GLU A 57 -8.04 -11.46 -14.88
C GLU A 57 -8.41 -11.30 -13.40
N LEU A 58 -7.45 -10.92 -12.55
CA LEU A 58 -7.74 -10.61 -11.15
C LEU A 58 -8.69 -9.40 -11.05
N ARG A 59 -8.40 -8.29 -11.72
CA ARG A 59 -9.26 -7.09 -11.73
C ARG A 59 -10.69 -7.43 -12.15
N LYS A 60 -10.85 -8.25 -13.19
CA LYS A 60 -12.17 -8.72 -13.62
C LYS A 60 -12.89 -9.50 -12.52
N LYS A 61 -12.19 -10.38 -11.79
CA LYS A 61 -12.74 -11.09 -10.63
C LYS A 61 -13.15 -10.11 -9.52
N LEU A 62 -12.29 -9.13 -9.20
CA LEU A 62 -12.55 -8.16 -8.15
C LEU A 62 -13.75 -7.27 -8.47
N ARG A 63 -13.95 -6.87 -9.73
CA ARG A 63 -15.15 -6.11 -10.15
C ARG A 63 -16.45 -6.86 -9.89
N ALA A 64 -16.42 -8.18 -10.01
CA ALA A 64 -17.61 -9.05 -9.82
C ALA A 64 -17.77 -9.51 -8.38
N ALA A 65 -16.78 -9.31 -7.51
CA ALA A 65 -16.79 -9.83 -6.15
C ALA A 65 -17.48 -8.88 -5.18
N ASP A 66 -18.21 -9.46 -4.23
CA ASP A 66 -18.71 -8.73 -3.08
C ASP A 66 -17.60 -8.46 -2.06
N MET A 67 -17.72 -7.34 -1.35
CA MET A 67 -16.82 -7.04 -0.23
C MET A 67 -17.18 -7.91 0.98
N VAL A 68 -16.18 -8.57 1.55
CA VAL A 68 -16.31 -9.31 2.81
C VAL A 68 -15.51 -8.64 3.92
N LYS A 69 -15.91 -8.84 5.17
CA LYS A 69 -15.17 -8.27 6.31
C LYS A 69 -13.73 -8.80 6.31
N PRO A 70 -12.72 -7.93 6.37
CA PRO A 70 -11.33 -8.35 6.50
C PRO A 70 -11.08 -9.18 7.76
N GLU A 71 -10.09 -10.04 7.73
CA GLU A 71 -9.72 -10.87 8.88
C GLU A 71 -9.05 -10.09 10.01
N TYR A 72 -8.53 -8.88 9.70
CA TYR A 72 -7.94 -7.97 10.67
C TYR A 72 -8.60 -6.60 10.59
N ASP A 73 -8.62 -5.91 11.71
CA ASP A 73 -9.29 -4.61 11.83
C ASP A 73 -8.28 -3.48 11.59
N TRP A 74 -8.13 -3.08 10.33
CA TRP A 74 -7.25 -1.99 9.93
C TRP A 74 -7.90 -0.60 10.15
N ASP A 75 -9.23 -0.54 10.30
CA ASP A 75 -9.98 0.72 10.41
C ASP A 75 -10.31 1.11 11.86
N ARG A 76 -9.98 0.26 12.84
CA ARG A 76 -10.24 0.53 14.27
C ARG A 76 -9.74 1.91 14.73
N PRO A 77 -8.56 2.42 14.30
CA PRO A 77 -8.09 3.74 14.70
C PRO A 77 -9.02 4.88 14.30
N SER A 78 -9.82 4.74 13.23
CA SER A 78 -10.79 5.75 12.80
C SER A 78 -11.90 6.02 13.84
N GLN A 79 -12.05 5.17 14.84
CA GLN A 79 -13.00 5.34 15.95
C GLN A 79 -12.46 6.23 17.08
N GLU A 80 -11.16 6.47 17.13
CA GLU A 80 -10.52 7.34 18.12
C GLU A 80 -10.42 8.77 17.57
N PRO A 81 -10.80 9.81 18.34
CA PRO A 81 -10.95 11.18 17.84
C PRO A 81 -9.69 11.72 17.14
N GLU A 82 -8.51 11.51 17.72
CA GLU A 82 -7.23 12.01 17.20
C GLU A 82 -6.90 11.39 15.84
N TYR A 83 -6.98 10.07 15.72
CA TYR A 83 -6.68 9.36 14.48
C TYR A 83 -7.74 9.62 13.39
N LYS A 84 -9.00 9.76 13.82
CA LYS A 84 -10.10 10.18 12.95
C LYS A 84 -9.85 11.56 12.35
N GLN A 85 -9.35 12.51 13.16
CA GLN A 85 -9.05 13.85 12.66
C GLN A 85 -7.94 13.79 11.59
N ARG A 86 -6.87 13.04 11.82
CA ARG A 86 -5.81 12.83 10.83
C ARG A 86 -6.34 12.24 9.50
N LEU A 87 -7.26 11.29 9.58
CA LEU A 87 -7.92 10.70 8.41
C LEU A 87 -8.77 11.75 7.67
N VAL A 88 -9.52 12.56 8.40
CA VAL A 88 -10.37 13.62 7.82
C VAL A 88 -9.51 14.67 7.13
N ASP A 89 -8.46 15.16 7.78
CA ASP A 89 -7.58 16.19 7.23
C ASP A 89 -6.93 15.72 5.93
N LEU A 90 -6.37 14.51 5.91
CA LEU A 90 -5.78 13.92 4.71
C LEU A 90 -6.81 13.75 3.58
N SER A 91 -8.02 13.32 3.93
CA SER A 91 -9.11 13.12 2.95
C SER A 91 -9.56 14.45 2.36
N MET A 92 -9.63 15.50 3.17
CA MET A 92 -10.01 16.84 2.72
C MET A 92 -8.98 17.41 1.74
N GLU A 93 -7.69 17.28 2.02
CA GLU A 93 -6.63 17.72 1.08
C GLU A 93 -6.68 16.94 -0.24
N MET A 94 -6.90 15.63 -0.19
CA MET A 94 -7.05 14.81 -1.38
C MET A 94 -8.29 15.21 -2.20
N PHE A 95 -9.44 15.37 -1.57
CA PHE A 95 -10.68 15.78 -2.25
C PHE A 95 -10.56 17.18 -2.85
N LYS A 96 -9.94 18.11 -2.14
CA LYS A 96 -9.65 19.45 -2.64
C LYS A 96 -8.79 19.40 -3.91
N ALA A 97 -7.71 18.61 -3.89
CA ALA A 97 -6.85 18.43 -5.06
C ALA A 97 -7.58 17.84 -6.26
N LEU A 98 -8.56 16.96 -6.02
CA LEU A 98 -9.39 16.34 -7.05
C LEU A 98 -10.61 17.17 -7.47
N GLY A 99 -10.86 18.32 -6.82
CA GLY A 99 -12.08 19.12 -7.07
C GLY A 99 -13.37 18.44 -6.62
N ILE A 100 -13.28 17.45 -5.70
CA ILE A 100 -14.42 16.69 -5.18
C ILE A 100 -15.03 17.43 -3.99
N THR A 101 -16.31 17.83 -4.10
CA THR A 101 -17.02 18.48 -2.99
C THR A 101 -17.61 17.47 -2.00
N ARG A 102 -18.12 17.99 -0.87
CA ARG A 102 -18.79 17.14 0.13
C ARG A 102 -20.04 16.46 -0.41
N GLU A 103 -20.73 17.10 -1.32
CA GLU A 103 -21.98 16.66 -1.95
C GLU A 103 -21.72 15.67 -3.09
N ASP A 104 -20.52 15.68 -3.68
CA ASP A 104 -20.13 14.79 -4.77
C ASP A 104 -19.87 13.35 -4.28
N LYS A 105 -20.96 12.61 -4.08
CA LYS A 105 -20.90 11.21 -3.67
C LYS A 105 -20.28 10.31 -4.74
N ALA A 106 -20.50 10.62 -6.02
CA ALA A 106 -19.96 9.84 -7.12
C ALA A 106 -18.44 9.98 -7.22
N GLY A 107 -17.91 11.20 -7.14
CA GLY A 107 -16.48 11.45 -7.11
C GLY A 107 -15.77 10.75 -5.93
N ARG A 108 -16.39 10.73 -4.74
CA ARG A 108 -15.85 9.99 -3.61
C ARG A 108 -15.88 8.47 -3.81
N ALA A 109 -16.97 7.95 -4.38
CA ALA A 109 -17.07 6.53 -4.68
C ALA A 109 -16.04 6.09 -5.73
N SER A 110 -15.72 6.93 -6.71
CA SER A 110 -14.72 6.61 -7.73
C SER A 110 -13.32 6.37 -7.16
N ILE A 111 -12.94 7.07 -6.07
CA ILE A 111 -11.65 6.85 -5.39
C ILE A 111 -11.63 5.47 -4.72
N VAL A 112 -12.74 5.08 -4.12
CA VAL A 112 -12.87 3.75 -3.50
C VAL A 112 -12.79 2.67 -4.58
N GLU A 113 -13.49 2.85 -5.70
CA GLU A 113 -13.46 1.91 -6.82
C GLU A 113 -12.08 1.82 -7.46
N ALA A 114 -11.34 2.93 -7.55
CA ALA A 114 -9.96 2.93 -8.03
C ALA A 114 -9.02 2.01 -7.23
N ASN A 115 -9.29 1.80 -5.92
CA ASN A 115 -8.55 0.80 -5.13
C ASN A 115 -8.76 -0.62 -5.66
N ARG A 116 -9.97 -0.98 -6.06
CA ARG A 116 -10.32 -2.28 -6.63
C ARG A 116 -9.55 -2.55 -7.92
N GLU A 117 -9.32 -1.49 -8.71
CA GLU A 117 -8.56 -1.53 -9.95
C GLU A 117 -7.04 -1.36 -9.74
N SER A 118 -6.56 -1.39 -8.49
CA SER A 118 -5.13 -1.12 -8.17
C SER A 118 -4.65 0.21 -8.75
N PHE A 119 -5.54 1.21 -8.84
CA PHE A 119 -5.25 2.52 -9.46
C PHE A 119 -4.72 2.41 -10.89
N ALA A 120 -5.12 1.38 -11.64
CA ALA A 120 -4.62 1.04 -12.98
C ALA A 120 -3.10 0.83 -13.07
N ALA A 121 -2.43 0.55 -11.97
CA ALA A 121 -0.98 0.30 -11.94
C ALA A 121 -0.61 -0.91 -12.82
N PRO A 122 0.49 -0.87 -13.58
CA PRO A 122 0.91 -1.97 -14.45
C PRO A 122 1.37 -3.22 -13.70
N VAL A 123 1.68 -3.09 -12.41
CA VAL A 123 2.12 -4.21 -11.54
C VAL A 123 1.39 -4.15 -10.20
N LEU A 124 1.00 -5.31 -9.71
CA LEU A 124 0.43 -5.50 -8.38
C LEU A 124 1.18 -6.60 -7.63
N LEU A 125 1.75 -6.27 -6.48
CA LEU A 125 2.29 -7.23 -5.54
C LEU A 125 1.22 -7.52 -4.49
N LEU A 126 0.90 -8.79 -4.29
CA LEU A 126 -0.07 -9.29 -3.33
C LEU A 126 0.69 -9.92 -2.16
N CYS A 127 0.72 -9.23 -1.04
CA CYS A 127 1.43 -9.63 0.16
C CYS A 127 0.56 -10.56 1.02
N HIS A 128 1.13 -11.69 1.40
CA HIS A 128 0.51 -12.66 2.28
C HIS A 128 1.59 -13.32 3.16
N PHE A 129 1.19 -14.06 4.16
CA PHE A 129 2.11 -14.82 5.03
C PHE A 129 1.40 -16.00 5.69
N PRO A 130 2.16 -16.99 6.22
CA PRO A 130 1.58 -18.13 6.93
C PRO A 130 0.69 -17.68 8.10
N ARG A 131 -0.48 -18.27 8.24
CA ARG A 131 -1.53 -17.86 9.20
C ARG A 131 -1.10 -17.95 10.67
N PHE A 132 -0.12 -18.77 11.00
CA PHE A 132 0.39 -18.86 12.36
C PHE A 132 1.28 -17.67 12.78
N MET A 133 1.69 -16.84 11.83
CA MET A 133 2.40 -15.59 12.10
C MET A 133 1.48 -14.58 12.79
N LYS A 134 1.99 -13.89 13.82
CA LYS A 134 1.19 -12.97 14.65
C LYS A 134 1.79 -11.56 14.62
N GLU A 135 1.38 -10.73 15.54
CA GLU A 135 1.63 -9.28 15.54
C GLU A 135 3.11 -8.92 15.33
N ALA A 136 4.03 -9.66 15.95
CA ALA A 136 5.47 -9.44 15.78
C ALA A 136 5.91 -9.62 14.31
N GLN A 137 5.41 -10.66 13.63
CA GLN A 137 5.75 -10.93 12.25
C GLN A 137 5.01 -10.03 11.26
N TRP A 138 3.88 -9.45 11.68
CA TRP A 138 3.20 -8.40 10.91
C TRP A 138 4.07 -7.15 10.85
N SER A 139 4.73 -6.77 11.96
CA SER A 139 5.69 -5.66 11.96
C SER A 139 6.89 -5.95 11.04
N ASP A 140 7.41 -7.18 11.04
CA ASP A 140 8.47 -7.61 10.13
C ASP A 140 8.04 -7.45 8.65
N THR A 141 6.82 -7.87 8.32
CA THR A 141 6.25 -7.72 6.98
C THR A 141 6.09 -6.26 6.60
N GLY A 142 5.68 -5.40 7.55
CA GLY A 142 5.61 -3.94 7.35
C GLY A 142 6.98 -3.33 7.04
N MET A 143 8.03 -3.75 7.74
CA MET A 143 9.42 -3.33 7.47
C MET A 143 9.87 -3.75 6.07
N TRP A 144 9.55 -4.96 5.64
CA TRP A 144 9.85 -5.46 4.30
C TRP A 144 9.11 -4.64 3.22
N LEU A 145 7.82 -4.40 3.38
CA LEU A 145 7.04 -3.57 2.44
C LEU A 145 7.59 -2.14 2.36
N GLN A 146 7.95 -1.54 3.50
CA GLN A 146 8.58 -0.21 3.50
C GLN A 146 9.91 -0.22 2.76
N THR A 147 10.72 -1.26 2.95
CA THR A 147 12.00 -1.42 2.23
C THR A 147 11.76 -1.48 0.72
N ILE A 148 10.79 -2.27 0.25
CA ILE A 148 10.39 -2.30 -1.17
C ILE A 148 10.02 -0.90 -1.66
N MET A 149 9.15 -0.19 -0.92
CA MET A 149 8.67 1.13 -1.34
C MET A 149 9.79 2.16 -1.46
N LEU A 150 10.82 2.10 -0.61
CA LEU A 150 11.99 2.98 -0.69
C LEU A 150 12.90 2.61 -1.87
N LEU A 151 13.15 1.31 -2.07
CA LEU A 151 13.95 0.83 -3.20
C LEU A 151 13.30 1.14 -4.55
N LEU A 152 11.96 1.04 -4.64
CA LEU A 152 11.21 1.47 -5.83
C LEU A 152 11.48 2.93 -6.15
N ARG A 153 11.54 3.83 -5.15
CA ARG A 153 11.92 5.23 -5.36
C ARG A 153 13.31 5.37 -6.00
N GLY A 154 14.26 4.57 -5.53
CA GLY A 154 15.61 4.53 -6.11
C GLY A 154 15.65 4.10 -7.58
N GLU A 155 14.71 3.28 -8.02
CA GLU A 155 14.55 2.84 -9.41
C GLU A 155 13.66 3.76 -10.27
N GLY A 156 13.20 4.89 -9.70
CA GLY A 156 12.29 5.83 -10.38
C GLY A 156 10.86 5.32 -10.49
N LEU A 157 10.51 4.33 -9.68
CA LEU A 157 9.17 3.78 -9.56
C LEU A 157 8.47 4.30 -8.29
N ASP A 158 7.17 4.23 -8.30
CA ASP A 158 6.32 4.59 -7.17
C ASP A 158 5.35 3.45 -6.83
N SER A 159 4.71 3.58 -5.66
CA SER A 159 3.80 2.55 -5.20
C SER A 159 2.67 3.10 -4.33
N CYS A 160 1.63 2.27 -4.15
CA CYS A 160 0.55 2.50 -3.21
C CYS A 160 0.22 1.21 -2.46
N PRO A 161 0.47 1.14 -1.13
CA PRO A 161 -0.03 0.03 -0.31
C PRO A 161 -1.55 0.14 -0.16
N GLN A 162 -2.24 -1.02 -0.23
CA GLN A 162 -3.68 -1.12 -0.33
C GLN A 162 -4.25 -2.17 0.63
N GLU A 163 -4.42 -1.81 1.89
CA GLU A 163 -5.13 -2.67 2.86
C GLU A 163 -6.61 -2.87 2.49
N TYR A 164 -7.19 -1.92 1.74
CA TYR A 164 -8.54 -2.05 1.17
C TYR A 164 -8.75 -3.37 0.41
N MET A 165 -7.71 -3.93 -0.19
CA MET A 165 -7.80 -5.22 -0.89
C MET A 165 -8.11 -6.39 0.03
N ALA A 166 -7.95 -6.27 1.35
CA ALA A 166 -8.34 -7.30 2.31
C ALA A 166 -9.84 -7.58 2.32
N TYR A 167 -10.68 -6.64 1.85
CA TYR A 167 -12.11 -6.90 1.59
C TYR A 167 -12.37 -7.95 0.50
N PHE A 168 -11.35 -8.28 -0.29
CA PHE A 168 -11.40 -9.23 -1.41
C PHE A 168 -10.41 -10.39 -1.24
N ALA A 169 -10.06 -10.70 0.00
CA ALA A 169 -9.03 -11.71 0.29
C ALA A 169 -9.35 -13.08 -0.35
N ASP A 170 -10.63 -13.52 -0.34
CA ASP A 170 -11.03 -14.82 -0.92
C ASP A 170 -10.73 -14.90 -2.43
N PRO A 171 -11.28 -14.03 -3.29
CA PRO A 171 -11.00 -14.09 -4.72
C PRO A 171 -9.53 -13.81 -5.08
N ILE A 172 -8.80 -13.03 -4.26
CA ILE A 172 -7.37 -12.81 -4.44
C ILE A 172 -6.59 -14.10 -4.18
N MET A 173 -6.79 -14.71 -3.02
CA MET A 173 -6.03 -15.89 -2.61
C MET A 173 -6.34 -17.08 -3.53
N GLU A 174 -7.60 -17.26 -3.94
CA GLU A 174 -7.98 -18.24 -4.96
C GLU A 174 -7.23 -18.00 -6.29
N HIS A 175 -7.18 -16.73 -6.74
CA HIS A 175 -6.53 -16.38 -8.02
C HIS A 175 -5.03 -16.69 -8.03
N ILE A 176 -4.36 -16.50 -6.89
CA ILE A 176 -2.93 -16.80 -6.75
C ILE A 176 -2.63 -18.22 -6.26
N GLY A 177 -3.65 -19.07 -6.13
CA GLY A 177 -3.49 -20.48 -5.74
C GLY A 177 -3.01 -20.68 -4.30
N LYS A 178 -3.35 -19.78 -3.37
CA LYS A 178 -3.01 -19.89 -1.95
C LYS A 178 -4.24 -20.26 -1.12
N ASP A 179 -4.10 -21.27 -0.27
CA ASP A 179 -5.17 -21.68 0.65
C ASP A 179 -5.28 -20.67 1.81
N ARG A 180 -6.50 -20.18 2.03
CA ARG A 180 -6.86 -19.33 3.17
C ARG A 180 -6.76 -20.04 4.52
N ALA A 181 -6.81 -21.37 4.54
CA ALA A 181 -6.57 -22.15 5.76
C ALA A 181 -5.13 -22.01 6.27
N ASP A 182 -4.17 -21.90 5.34
CA ASP A 182 -2.74 -21.86 5.66
C ASP A 182 -2.14 -20.45 5.62
N HIS A 183 -2.71 -19.57 4.80
CA HIS A 183 -2.18 -18.23 4.56
C HIS A 183 -3.20 -17.13 4.85
N MET A 184 -2.69 -16.01 5.31
CA MET A 184 -3.43 -14.78 5.49
C MET A 184 -3.04 -13.79 4.41
N PHE A 185 -4.02 -13.21 3.73
CA PHE A 185 -3.80 -12.08 2.84
C PHE A 185 -3.62 -10.80 3.67
N PHE A 186 -2.55 -10.07 3.44
CA PHE A 186 -2.28 -8.83 4.18
C PHE A 186 -2.72 -7.60 3.38
N CYS A 187 -2.07 -7.30 2.26
CA CYS A 187 -2.41 -6.13 1.46
C CYS A 187 -1.93 -6.27 0.01
N GLY A 188 -2.45 -5.41 -0.85
CA GLY A 188 -1.87 -5.16 -2.17
C GLY A 188 -0.82 -4.06 -2.12
N LEU A 189 0.12 -4.06 -3.08
CA LEU A 189 1.02 -2.97 -3.36
C LEU A 189 1.00 -2.70 -4.87
N ALA A 190 0.28 -1.65 -5.27
CA ALA A 190 0.27 -1.17 -6.65
C ALA A 190 1.64 -0.54 -6.97
N ILE A 191 2.23 -0.86 -8.12
CA ILE A 191 3.57 -0.43 -8.51
C ILE A 191 3.57 0.05 -9.96
N GLY A 192 4.22 1.19 -10.22
CA GLY A 192 4.33 1.75 -11.56
C GLY A 192 5.09 3.07 -11.59
N TYR A 193 5.08 3.71 -12.73
CA TYR A 193 5.59 5.08 -12.88
C TYR A 193 4.49 6.06 -12.50
N ARG A 194 4.78 6.99 -11.58
CA ARG A 194 3.85 8.05 -11.17
C ARG A 194 3.44 8.89 -12.38
N ASP A 195 2.15 9.17 -12.51
CA ASP A 195 1.70 10.29 -13.32
C ASP A 195 1.98 11.59 -12.55
N PRO A 196 2.93 12.43 -13.01
CA PRO A 196 3.32 13.64 -12.30
C PRO A 196 2.24 14.74 -12.36
N ASP A 197 1.36 14.69 -13.36
CA ASP A 197 0.33 15.71 -13.60
C ASP A 197 -0.98 15.39 -12.88
N ALA A 198 -1.15 14.16 -12.38
CA ALA A 198 -2.36 13.76 -11.69
C ALA A 198 -2.49 14.45 -10.32
N PRO A 199 -3.58 15.22 -10.07
CA PRO A 199 -3.76 15.97 -8.82
C PRO A 199 -3.74 15.06 -7.58
N VAL A 200 -4.25 13.83 -7.69
CA VAL A 200 -4.24 12.84 -6.59
C VAL A 200 -2.84 12.45 -6.13
N ASN A 201 -1.83 12.72 -6.92
CA ASN A 201 -0.44 12.48 -6.57
C ASN A 201 0.27 13.71 -6.00
N ASN A 202 -0.38 14.89 -5.97
CA ASN A 202 0.28 16.18 -5.74
C ASN A 202 -0.33 17.02 -4.60
N PHE A 203 -1.10 16.43 -3.69
CA PHE A 203 -1.63 17.13 -2.51
C PHE A 203 -0.72 16.99 -1.28
N ASP A 204 -0.87 17.92 -0.33
CA ASP A 204 -0.16 17.82 0.94
C ASP A 204 -0.67 16.65 1.79
N ARG A 205 0.24 15.97 2.43
CA ARG A 205 -0.05 14.77 3.23
C ARG A 205 0.39 14.90 4.67
N GLY A 206 0.49 16.09 5.21
CA GLY A 206 0.80 16.41 6.61
C GLY A 206 1.53 15.32 7.42
N ARG A 207 2.24 15.71 8.40
CA ARG A 207 2.79 14.81 9.44
C ARG A 207 2.70 15.54 10.77
N VAL A 208 2.42 14.81 11.81
CA VAL A 208 2.49 15.37 13.16
C VAL A 208 3.93 15.69 13.53
N PRO A 209 4.17 16.74 14.34
CA PRO A 209 5.50 17.08 14.81
C PRO A 209 6.19 15.92 15.52
N LEU A 210 7.54 15.91 15.47
CA LEU A 210 8.34 14.85 16.08
C LEU A 210 8.03 14.69 17.58
N GLU A 211 7.84 15.79 18.26
CA GLU A 211 7.67 15.90 19.70
C GLU A 211 6.37 15.22 20.20
N GLU A 212 5.39 15.06 19.30
CA GLU A 212 4.15 14.34 19.62
C GLU A 212 4.34 12.81 19.67
N HIS A 213 5.40 12.28 19.05
CA HIS A 213 5.64 10.85 18.92
C HIS A 213 6.92 10.38 19.62
N VAL A 214 7.91 11.27 19.76
CA VAL A 214 9.24 10.90 20.26
C VAL A 214 9.64 11.79 21.41
N THR A 215 9.96 11.17 22.54
CA THR A 215 10.54 11.87 23.69
C THR A 215 12.05 11.60 23.71
N LEU A 216 12.84 12.66 23.58
CA LEU A 216 14.29 12.60 23.71
C LEU A 216 14.70 12.83 25.17
N ARG A 217 15.59 11.99 25.71
CA ARG A 217 16.13 12.14 27.07
C ARG A 217 17.62 11.93 27.09
N GLY A 218 18.34 12.69 27.91
CA GLY A 218 19.76 12.55 28.12
C GLY A 218 20.67 13.35 27.18
N TRP A 219 20.10 14.14 26.27
CA TRP A 219 20.85 15.17 25.55
C TRP A 219 20.77 16.46 26.34
N SER A 220 21.94 17.09 26.62
CA SER A 220 22.00 18.46 27.10
C SER A 220 21.61 19.42 25.98
N GLU A 221 20.87 20.47 26.32
CA GLU A 221 20.60 21.60 25.43
C GLU A 221 21.91 22.29 25.02
#